data_fcf5bf6c5c5feedc72a5186280e24efa
#
_entry.id   fcf5bf6c5c5feedc72a5186280e24efa
#
_cell.length_a   1.000
_cell.length_b   1.000
_cell.length_c   1.000
_cell.angle_alpha   90.00
_cell.angle_beta   90.00
_cell.angle_gamma   90.00
#
_symmetry.space_group_name_H-M   'P 1'
#
loop_
_entity.id
_entity.type
_entity.pdbx_description
1 polymer ?
#
loop_
_entity_poly.entity_id
_entity_poly.type
_entity_poly.pdbx_seq_one_letter_code
_entity_poly.pdbx_strand_id
1 'polypeptide(L)'
;MLLRPYQEVAVSDACKALDKHNNTLVVAPTGAGKTIMLSALVGKRHKKGKRVLVLQHRDELVSQNKEKFERVNPLISTSIVNGTVKHWEGDAVFSMVQTMSRDRNLRDRPLFDMVVIDE
;
A
#
# COMPACT_ATOMS: atom_id res chain seq x y z
N MET A 1 -13.40 2.87 9.82
CA MET A 1 -13.46 1.41 10.08
C MET A 1 -12.59 1.07 11.28
N LEU A 2 -13.13 0.31 12.21
CA LEU A 2 -12.42 -0.07 13.42
C LEU A 2 -11.62 -1.36 13.20
N LEU A 3 -10.37 -1.37 13.66
CA LEU A 3 -9.55 -2.56 13.65
C LEU A 3 -9.91 -3.49 14.80
N ARG A 4 -9.81 -4.79 14.57
CA ARG A 4 -9.88 -5.78 15.65
C ARG A 4 -8.62 -5.68 16.52
N PRO A 5 -8.67 -6.08 17.79
CA PRO A 5 -7.50 -5.96 18.69
C PRO A 5 -6.21 -6.56 18.12
N TYR A 6 -6.26 -7.74 17.52
CA TYR A 6 -5.05 -8.34 16.95
C TYR A 6 -4.52 -7.55 15.74
N GLN A 7 -5.41 -6.91 14.99
CA GLN A 7 -5.01 -6.06 13.86
C GLN A 7 -4.30 -4.80 14.37
N GLU A 8 -4.79 -4.20 15.43
CA GLU A 8 -4.17 -3.03 16.05
C GLU A 8 -2.75 -3.35 16.55
N VAL A 9 -2.59 -4.50 17.18
CA VAL A 9 -1.27 -4.95 17.66
C VAL A 9 -0.32 -5.16 16.50
N ALA A 10 -0.76 -5.83 15.43
CA ALA A 10 0.07 -6.07 14.25
C ALA A 10 0.51 -4.77 13.59
N VAL A 11 -0.40 -3.81 13.43
CA VAL A 11 -0.10 -2.50 12.83
C VAL A 11 0.86 -1.71 13.72
N SER A 12 0.63 -1.69 15.03
CA SER A 12 1.50 -1.01 15.97
C SER A 12 2.92 -1.58 15.96
N ASP A 13 3.04 -2.91 15.98
CA ASP A 13 4.34 -3.59 15.95
C ASP A 13 5.07 -3.33 14.63
N ALA A 14 4.36 -3.33 13.51
CA ALA A 14 4.95 -3.01 12.22
C ALA A 14 5.47 -1.57 12.16
N CYS A 15 4.73 -0.61 12.70
CA CYS A 15 5.20 0.78 12.79
C CYS A 15 6.47 0.90 13.61
N LYS A 16 6.53 0.22 14.75
CA LYS A 16 7.73 0.21 15.61
C LYS A 16 8.92 -0.40 14.90
N ALA A 17 8.71 -1.50 14.17
CA ALA A 17 9.76 -2.15 13.41
C ALA A 17 10.30 -1.26 12.29
N LEU A 18 9.41 -0.54 11.58
CA LEU A 18 9.81 0.39 10.52
C LEU A 18 10.61 1.57 11.09
N ASP A 19 10.29 2.03 12.28
CA ASP A 19 11.05 3.10 12.94
C ASP A 19 12.48 2.67 13.27
N LYS A 20 12.68 1.37 13.56
CA LYS A 20 14.00 0.83 13.92
C LYS A 20 14.81 0.34 12.71
N HIS A 21 14.16 -0.27 11.72
CA HIS A 21 14.84 -1.12 10.74
C HIS A 21 14.63 -0.75 9.27
N ASN A 22 13.91 0.29 8.95
CA ASN A 22 13.58 0.69 7.56
C ASN A 22 12.74 -0.33 6.77
N ASN A 23 12.63 -1.56 7.23
CA ASN A 23 11.75 -2.55 6.60
C ASN A 23 11.20 -3.52 7.65
N THR A 24 10.12 -4.19 7.29
CA THR A 24 9.53 -5.21 8.15
C THR A 24 8.69 -6.18 7.32
N LEU A 25 8.46 -7.37 7.86
CA LEU A 25 7.58 -8.36 7.28
C LEU A 25 6.44 -8.64 8.25
N VAL A 26 5.22 -8.53 7.75
CA VAL A 26 4.03 -8.89 8.53
C VAL A 26 3.44 -10.16 7.93
N VAL A 27 3.31 -11.21 8.74
CA VAL A 27 2.70 -12.47 8.34
C VAL A 27 1.35 -12.60 9.04
N ALA A 28 0.30 -12.78 8.24
CA ALA A 28 -1.04 -12.92 8.76
C ALA A 28 -1.75 -14.10 8.09
N PRO A 29 -2.54 -14.88 8.84
CA PRO A 29 -3.28 -15.99 8.25
C PRO A 29 -4.37 -15.49 7.29
N THR A 30 -4.78 -16.36 6.38
CA THR A 30 -5.91 -16.09 5.48
C THR A 30 -7.16 -15.73 6.30
N GLY A 31 -7.85 -14.68 5.90
CA GLY A 31 -9.05 -14.22 6.61
C GLY A 31 -8.77 -13.27 7.77
N ALA A 32 -7.50 -12.93 8.03
CA ALA A 32 -7.13 -12.01 9.11
C ALA A 32 -7.38 -10.53 8.76
N GLY A 33 -7.88 -10.23 7.55
CA GLY A 33 -8.08 -8.85 7.12
C GLY A 33 -6.77 -8.14 6.77
N LYS A 34 -5.90 -8.83 6.07
CA LYS A 34 -4.55 -8.34 5.71
C LYS A 34 -4.58 -6.99 5.00
N THR A 35 -5.49 -6.82 4.04
CA THR A 35 -5.60 -5.55 3.30
C THR A 35 -6.03 -4.41 4.21
N ILE A 36 -6.90 -4.67 5.17
CA ILE A 36 -7.33 -3.65 6.15
C ILE A 36 -6.15 -3.25 7.05
N MET A 37 -5.36 -4.22 7.51
CA MET A 37 -4.18 -3.95 8.33
C MET A 37 -3.14 -3.14 7.55
N LEU A 38 -2.88 -3.52 6.31
CA LEU A 38 -1.98 -2.80 5.41
C LEU A 38 -2.45 -1.35 5.22
N SER A 39 -3.74 -1.16 4.96
CA SER A 39 -4.31 0.16 4.75
C SER A 39 -4.19 1.04 6.01
N ALA A 40 -4.43 0.45 7.18
CA ALA A 40 -4.29 1.15 8.45
C ALA A 40 -2.84 1.51 8.74
N LEU A 41 -1.89 0.61 8.43
CA LEU A 41 -0.47 0.86 8.58
C LEU A 41 -0.03 2.07 7.75
N VAL A 42 -0.40 2.08 6.48
CA VAL A 42 -0.08 3.18 5.57
C VAL A 42 -0.71 4.48 6.08
N GLY A 43 -1.97 4.43 6.51
CA GLY A 43 -2.66 5.60 7.05
C GLY A 43 -1.97 6.20 8.27
N LYS A 44 -1.45 5.36 9.16
CA LYS A 44 -0.71 5.83 10.35
C LYS A 44 0.63 6.45 10.00
N ARG A 45 1.29 5.96 8.95
CA ARG A 45 2.61 6.45 8.55
C ARG A 45 2.54 7.54 7.48
N HIS A 46 1.39 7.73 6.86
CA HIS A 46 1.23 8.73 5.82
C HIS A 46 1.36 10.15 6.40
N LYS A 47 2.15 10.96 5.73
CA LYS A 47 2.27 12.40 6.00
C LYS A 47 2.00 13.15 4.70
N LYS A 48 1.43 14.35 4.81
CA LYS A 48 1.13 15.18 3.66
C LYS A 48 2.39 15.37 2.77
N GLY A 49 2.23 15.14 1.49
CA GLY A 49 3.33 15.22 0.53
C GLY A 49 4.18 13.95 0.42
N LYS A 50 3.99 12.98 1.28
CA LYS A 50 4.67 11.69 1.21
C LYS A 50 3.87 10.73 0.33
N ARG A 51 4.58 9.82 -0.33
CA ARG A 51 3.98 8.91 -1.31
C ARG A 51 4.26 7.46 -0.98
N VAL A 52 3.26 6.60 -1.22
CA VAL A 52 3.39 5.16 -1.03
C VAL A 52 3.06 4.42 -2.33
N LEU A 53 3.82 3.38 -2.63
CA LEU A 53 3.56 2.47 -3.74
C LEU A 53 3.10 1.14 -3.15
N VAL A 54 1.91 0.69 -3.55
CA VAL A 54 1.35 -0.60 -3.12
C VAL A 54 1.35 -1.56 -4.29
N LEU A 55 2.04 -2.67 -4.15
CA LEU A 55 2.23 -3.65 -5.22
C LEU A 55 1.48 -4.94 -4.93
N GLN A 56 0.84 -5.47 -5.96
CA GLN A 56 0.06 -6.71 -5.95
C GLN A 56 0.56 -7.64 -7.05
N HIS A 57 0.31 -8.94 -6.92
CA HIS A 57 0.66 -9.91 -7.94
C HIS A 57 -0.44 -10.11 -8.99
N ARG A 58 -1.69 -9.79 -8.67
CA ARG A 58 -2.83 -10.02 -9.55
C ARG A 58 -3.55 -8.72 -9.85
N ASP A 59 -3.91 -8.54 -11.11
CA ASP A 59 -4.57 -7.33 -11.59
C ASP A 59 -5.91 -7.10 -10.89
N GLU A 60 -6.71 -8.13 -10.69
CA GLU A 60 -8.00 -8.01 -10.00
C GLU A 60 -7.87 -7.54 -8.55
N LEU A 61 -6.73 -7.82 -7.89
CA LEU A 61 -6.49 -7.38 -6.53
C LEU A 61 -6.12 -5.91 -6.44
N VAL A 62 -5.56 -5.34 -7.51
CA VAL A 62 -5.18 -3.92 -7.53
C VAL A 62 -6.40 -3.04 -7.27
N SER A 63 -7.46 -3.21 -8.04
CA SER A 63 -8.67 -2.41 -7.89
C SER A 63 -9.39 -2.70 -6.58
N GLN A 64 -9.50 -3.96 -6.20
CA GLN A 64 -10.17 -4.36 -4.96
C GLN A 64 -9.47 -3.78 -3.72
N ASN A 65 -8.16 -3.85 -3.69
CA ASN A 65 -7.39 -3.36 -2.54
C ASN A 65 -7.35 -1.84 -2.50
N LYS A 66 -7.32 -1.20 -3.66
CA LYS A 66 -7.44 0.26 -3.74
C LYS A 66 -8.78 0.71 -3.14
N GLU A 67 -9.87 0.04 -3.48
CA GLU A 67 -11.19 0.35 -2.95
C GLU A 67 -11.25 0.19 -1.42
N LYS A 68 -10.70 -0.90 -0.89
CA LYS A 68 -10.63 -1.11 0.55
C LYS A 68 -9.77 -0.06 1.24
N PHE A 69 -8.64 0.29 0.63
CA PHE A 69 -7.76 1.33 1.13
C PHE A 69 -8.49 2.68 1.23
N GLU A 70 -9.25 3.04 0.22
CA GLU A 70 -10.02 4.29 0.21
C GLU A 70 -11.06 4.33 1.32
N ARG A 71 -11.66 3.19 1.67
CA ARG A 71 -12.62 3.11 2.78
C ARG A 71 -11.94 3.35 4.13
N VAL A 72 -10.73 2.84 4.30
CA VAL A 72 -9.96 3.03 5.54
C VAL A 72 -9.36 4.43 5.61
N ASN A 73 -8.90 4.95 4.47
CA ASN A 73 -8.18 6.22 4.38
C ASN A 73 -8.85 7.15 3.37
N PRO A 74 -10.05 7.67 3.66
CA PRO A 74 -10.80 8.49 2.68
C PRO A 74 -10.14 9.83 2.35
N LEU A 75 -9.16 10.28 3.15
CA LEU A 75 -8.47 11.55 2.92
C LEU A 75 -7.15 11.40 2.16
N ILE A 76 -6.73 10.17 1.87
CA ILE A 76 -5.51 9.92 1.10
C ILE A 76 -5.89 9.70 -0.36
N SER A 77 -5.31 10.49 -1.27
CA SER A 77 -5.56 10.32 -2.69
C SER A 77 -4.94 9.04 -3.22
N THR A 78 -5.63 8.39 -4.15
CA THR A 78 -5.20 7.12 -4.74
C THR A 78 -5.19 7.19 -6.26
N SER A 79 -4.33 6.40 -6.88
CA SER A 79 -4.31 6.24 -8.34
C SER A 79 -3.79 4.87 -8.72
N ILE A 80 -3.95 4.49 -9.99
CA ILE A 80 -3.51 3.20 -10.53
C ILE A 80 -2.51 3.45 -11.65
N VAL A 81 -1.45 2.63 -11.66
CA VAL A 81 -0.50 2.54 -12.78
C VAL A 81 -0.48 1.11 -13.30
N ASN A 82 -0.71 0.95 -14.60
CA ASN A 82 -0.59 -0.34 -15.26
C ASN A 82 0.10 -0.18 -16.62
N GLY A 83 0.10 -1.21 -17.44
CA GLY A 83 0.75 -1.16 -18.76
C GLY A 83 0.16 -0.12 -19.70
N THR A 84 -1.10 0.27 -19.51
CA THR A 84 -1.82 1.22 -20.37
C THR A 84 -2.00 2.57 -19.71
N VAL A 85 -2.37 2.59 -18.44
CA VAL A 85 -2.70 3.79 -17.67
C VAL A 85 -1.58 4.11 -16.69
N LYS A 86 -1.12 5.35 -16.71
CA LYS A 86 0.00 5.82 -15.88
C LYS A 86 -0.44 7.01 -15.01
N HIS A 87 -1.31 6.76 -14.05
CA HIS A 87 -1.76 7.78 -13.11
C HIS A 87 -0.88 7.78 -11.86
N TRP A 88 0.14 8.63 -11.86
CA TRP A 88 1.10 8.77 -10.75
C TRP A 88 0.70 9.82 -9.72
N GLU A 89 -0.41 10.49 -9.90
CA GLU A 89 -0.78 11.68 -9.10
C GLU A 89 -1.24 11.38 -7.67
N GLY A 90 -1.67 10.17 -7.38
CA GLY A 90 -2.14 9.83 -6.02
C GLY A 90 -0.98 9.74 -5.02
N ASP A 91 -1.27 10.05 -3.77
CA ASP A 91 -0.30 9.81 -2.69
C ASP A 91 -0.09 8.31 -2.45
N ALA A 92 -1.12 7.51 -2.69
CA ALA A 92 -1.02 6.05 -2.70
C ALA A 92 -1.24 5.56 -4.13
N VAL A 93 -0.22 4.99 -4.74
CA VAL A 93 -0.27 4.45 -6.10
C VAL A 93 -0.35 2.93 -6.02
N PHE A 94 -1.35 2.35 -6.68
CA PHE A 94 -1.56 0.91 -6.71
C PHE A 94 -1.16 0.35 -8.07
N SER A 95 -0.39 -0.73 -8.07
CA SER A 95 0.11 -1.34 -9.30
C SER A 95 0.42 -2.82 -9.09
N MET A 96 0.76 -3.50 -10.19
CA MET A 96 1.25 -4.87 -10.15
C MET A 96 2.78 -4.88 -10.08
N VAL A 97 3.33 -5.89 -9.42
CA VAL A 97 4.78 -6.12 -9.41
C VAL A 97 5.33 -6.21 -10.83
N GLN A 98 4.64 -6.93 -11.71
CA GLN A 98 5.05 -7.12 -13.10
C GLN A 98 5.10 -5.80 -13.88
N THR A 99 4.19 -4.88 -13.59
CA THR A 99 4.17 -3.55 -14.22
C THR A 99 5.42 -2.77 -13.84
N MET A 100 5.78 -2.78 -12.57
CA MET A 100 6.92 -2.04 -12.04
C MET A 100 8.27 -2.68 -12.40
N SER A 101 8.27 -3.93 -12.87
CA SER A 101 9.52 -4.58 -13.29
C SER A 101 9.97 -4.17 -14.70
N ARG A 102 9.19 -3.38 -15.41
CA ARG A 102 9.51 -2.92 -16.77
C ARG A 102 9.91 -1.46 -16.79
N ASP A 103 11.11 -1.17 -17.28
CA ASP A 103 11.67 0.20 -17.32
C ASP A 103 10.75 1.20 -18.01
N ARG A 104 10.09 0.79 -19.10
CA ARG A 104 9.19 1.67 -19.85
C ARG A 104 8.03 2.20 -19.02
N ASN A 105 7.62 1.46 -17.98
CA ASN A 105 6.53 1.85 -17.10
C ASN A 105 6.99 2.78 -15.97
N LEU A 106 8.30 2.96 -15.82
CA LEU A 106 8.88 3.74 -14.70
C LEU A 106 9.33 5.14 -15.10
N ARG A 107 9.14 5.55 -16.37
CA ARG A 107 9.72 6.78 -16.90
C ARG A 107 9.36 8.03 -16.09
N ASP A 108 8.11 8.19 -15.76
CA ASP A 108 7.62 9.41 -15.09
C ASP A 108 7.27 9.16 -13.62
N ARG A 109 7.83 8.10 -13.04
CA ARG A 109 7.50 7.77 -11.66
C ARG A 109 8.01 8.83 -10.69
N PRO A 110 7.21 9.18 -9.68
CA PRO A 110 7.71 10.01 -8.58
C PRO A 110 8.61 9.20 -7.66
N LEU A 111 9.25 9.86 -6.71
CA LEU A 111 9.92 9.18 -5.61
C LEU A 111 8.88 8.73 -4.59
N PHE A 112 9.04 7.52 -4.10
CA PHE A 112 8.17 6.96 -3.07
C PHE A 112 8.91 6.89 -1.73
N ASP A 113 8.21 7.24 -0.67
CA ASP A 113 8.73 7.20 0.70
C ASP A 113 8.52 5.84 1.34
N MET A 114 7.58 5.06 0.81
CA MET A 114 7.24 3.75 1.32
C MET A 114 6.81 2.84 0.16
N VAL A 115 7.23 1.59 0.19
CA VAL A 115 6.77 0.56 -0.75
C VAL A 115 6.19 -0.59 0.06
N VAL A 116 4.99 -1.00 -0.31
CA VAL A 116 4.31 -2.14 0.31
C VAL A 116 4.11 -3.21 -0.75
N ILE A 117 4.53 -4.43 -0.45
CA ILE A 117 4.31 -5.58 -1.32
C ILE A 117 3.34 -6.52 -0.60
N ASP A 118 2.19 -6.74 -1.19
CA ASP A 118 1.15 -7.62 -0.65
C ASP A 118 1.17 -8.93 -1.43
N GLU A 119 1.46 -10.00 -0.73
CA GLU A 119 1.48 -11.35 -1.30
C GLU A 119 0.34 -12.21 -0.77
#